data_ddcf04c6a1aa3c8d0b4a8e37b390054c
#
_entry.id   ddcf04c6a1aa3c8d0b4a8e37b390054c
#
_cell.length_a   1.000
_cell.length_b   1.000
_cell.length_c   1.000
_cell.angle_alpha   90.00
_cell.angle_beta   90.00
_cell.angle_gamma   90.00
#
_symmetry.space_group_name_H-M   'P 1'
#
loop_
_entity.id
_entity.type
_entity.pdbx_description
1 polymer ?
#
loop_
_entity_poly.entity_id
_entity_poly.type
_entity_poly.pdbx_seq_one_letter_code
_entity_poly.pdbx_strand_id
1 'polypeptide(L)'
;MQSLKAKRSTKNNANDPAPSRISYRLQRLWLTPFFRSLLRTGVPAFSVALFVAWYVSDQDNVDKILVKFSEVRTSIEERPEFMVSMMELKGASDEVAEDIREILPVDFPVSSFHLDMALVKETVEGLDAVKSANVRLRSGGIFELVVKERIPAAVWQSHDGFNAIDETGRRVSDLAAREARMDLPIL
;
A
#
# COMPACT_ATOMS: atom_id res chain seq x y z
N MET A 1 87.66 -48.67 49.69
CA MET A 1 87.50 -47.72 48.59
C MET A 1 86.42 -48.21 47.73
N GLN A 2 85.21 -47.65 47.91
CA GLN A 2 84.02 -48.00 47.08
C GLN A 2 83.79 -46.88 46.06
N SER A 3 83.86 -47.25 44.75
CA SER A 3 83.60 -46.34 43.65
C SER A 3 82.10 -46.15 43.45
N LEU A 4 81.64 -44.93 43.60
CA LEU A 4 80.25 -44.51 43.32
C LEU A 4 80.06 -44.40 41.79
N LYS A 5 79.35 -45.38 41.13
CA LYS A 5 78.90 -45.27 39.76
C LYS A 5 77.76 -44.31 39.65
N ALA A 6 77.98 -43.16 39.08
CA ALA A 6 76.93 -42.19 38.73
C ALA A 6 75.96 -42.79 37.66
N LYS A 7 74.69 -42.96 38.06
CA LYS A 7 73.62 -43.40 37.20
C LYS A 7 73.22 -42.22 36.27
N ARG A 8 73.63 -42.30 35.01
CA ARG A 8 73.14 -41.36 33.95
C ARG A 8 71.59 -41.43 33.84
N SER A 9 70.93 -40.41 34.33
CA SER A 9 69.51 -40.20 34.06
C SER A 9 69.37 -39.93 32.59
N THR A 10 68.71 -40.86 31.88
CA THR A 10 68.18 -40.63 30.51
C THR A 10 67.14 -39.56 30.60
N LYS A 11 67.46 -38.38 30.09
CA LYS A 11 66.52 -37.26 29.92
C LYS A 11 65.46 -37.69 28.88
N ASN A 12 64.30 -38.09 29.40
CA ASN A 12 63.11 -38.24 28.52
C ASN A 12 62.83 -36.87 27.92
N ASN A 13 63.15 -36.71 26.65
CA ASN A 13 62.61 -35.68 25.82
C ASN A 13 61.07 -35.95 25.68
N ALA A 14 60.34 -35.60 26.70
CA ALA A 14 58.93 -35.37 26.52
C ALA A 14 58.82 -34.25 25.47
N ASN A 15 58.32 -34.57 24.30
CA ASN A 15 57.94 -33.58 23.28
C ASN A 15 56.92 -32.67 23.97
N ASP A 16 57.42 -31.54 24.46
CA ASP A 16 56.56 -30.45 24.88
C ASP A 16 55.88 -29.92 23.61
N PRO A 17 54.57 -30.12 23.43
CA PRO A 17 53.87 -29.67 22.21
C PRO A 17 53.75 -28.16 22.30
N ALA A 18 54.84 -27.46 21.97
CA ALA A 18 54.74 -26.01 21.81
C ALA A 18 53.62 -25.72 20.80
N PRO A 19 52.54 -25.03 21.20
CA PRO A 19 51.44 -24.77 20.34
C PRO A 19 51.94 -24.02 19.10
N SER A 20 51.60 -24.52 17.90
CA SER A 20 52.04 -23.89 16.66
C SER A 20 51.59 -22.41 16.66
N ARG A 21 52.40 -21.54 16.06
CA ARG A 21 52.11 -20.10 15.96
C ARG A 21 50.71 -19.81 15.41
N ILE A 22 50.16 -20.72 14.61
CA ILE A 22 48.82 -20.67 14.01
C ILE A 22 47.77 -21.00 15.09
N SER A 23 47.96 -22.06 15.90
CA SER A 23 46.99 -22.42 16.97
C SER A 23 46.87 -21.34 18.03
N TYR A 24 48.01 -20.69 18.38
CA TYR A 24 48.03 -19.58 19.32
C TYR A 24 47.26 -18.34 18.78
N ARG A 25 47.40 -18.01 17.49
CA ARG A 25 46.67 -16.91 16.86
C ARG A 25 45.18 -17.22 16.78
N LEU A 26 44.80 -18.43 16.43
CA LEU A 26 43.43 -18.88 16.41
C LEU A 26 42.77 -18.86 17.79
N GLN A 27 43.47 -19.33 18.86
CA GLN A 27 42.98 -19.25 20.22
C GLN A 27 42.76 -17.81 20.69
N ARG A 28 43.65 -16.89 20.32
CA ARG A 28 43.52 -15.47 20.67
C ARG A 28 42.32 -14.82 19.94
N LEU A 29 42.04 -15.19 18.70
CA LEU A 29 40.85 -14.76 17.97
C LEU A 29 39.55 -15.28 18.60
N TRP A 30 39.54 -16.55 19.05
CA TRP A 30 38.39 -17.16 19.71
C TRP A 30 38.06 -16.55 21.07
N LEU A 31 39.04 -15.95 21.75
CA LEU A 31 38.86 -15.29 23.03
C LEU A 31 38.34 -13.84 22.92
N THR A 32 38.36 -13.25 21.74
CA THR A 32 37.80 -11.90 21.53
C THR A 32 36.27 -11.95 21.46
N PRO A 33 35.54 -11.19 22.31
CA PRO A 33 34.08 -11.21 22.34
C PRO A 33 33.46 -10.76 21.00
N PHE A 34 34.15 -9.87 20.30
CA PHE A 34 33.76 -9.42 18.96
C PHE A 34 33.75 -10.56 17.92
N PHE A 35 34.78 -11.41 17.92
CA PHE A 35 34.89 -12.54 16.99
C PHE A 35 33.84 -13.61 17.29
N ARG A 36 33.51 -13.86 18.56
CA ARG A 36 32.40 -14.74 18.95
C ARG A 36 31.05 -14.23 18.48
N SER A 37 30.78 -12.94 18.64
CA SER A 37 29.54 -12.31 18.16
C SER A 37 29.44 -12.37 16.63
N LEU A 38 30.54 -12.05 15.95
CA LEU A 38 30.60 -12.14 14.48
C LEU A 38 30.36 -13.57 13.99
N LEU A 39 30.95 -14.57 14.61
CA LEU A 39 30.78 -15.97 14.22
C LEU A 39 29.38 -16.49 14.54
N ARG A 40 28.81 -16.08 15.69
CA ARG A 40 27.52 -16.57 16.14
C ARG A 40 26.34 -15.91 15.43
N THR A 41 26.47 -14.65 15.04
CA THR A 41 25.37 -13.86 14.42
C THR A 41 25.71 -13.44 13.00
N GLY A 42 26.96 -13.01 12.74
CA GLY A 42 27.37 -12.48 11.45
C GLY A 42 27.45 -13.57 10.36
N VAL A 43 28.03 -14.72 10.67
CA VAL A 43 28.17 -15.81 9.69
C VAL A 43 26.81 -16.40 9.30
N PRO A 44 25.90 -16.72 10.24
CA PRO A 44 24.56 -17.17 9.86
C PRO A 44 23.79 -16.11 9.08
N ALA A 45 23.82 -14.84 9.50
CA ALA A 45 23.15 -13.75 8.80
C ALA A 45 23.70 -13.56 7.38
N PHE A 46 25.01 -13.61 7.21
CA PHE A 46 25.65 -13.53 5.90
C PHE A 46 25.32 -14.74 5.02
N SER A 47 25.26 -15.93 5.59
CA SER A 47 24.86 -17.15 4.86
C SER A 47 23.44 -17.09 4.38
N VAL A 48 22.51 -16.58 5.22
CA VAL A 48 21.11 -16.34 4.83
C VAL A 48 21.03 -15.30 3.74
N ALA A 49 21.77 -14.18 3.88
CA ALA A 49 21.78 -13.13 2.86
C ALA A 49 22.32 -13.63 1.51
N LEU A 50 23.39 -14.42 1.52
CA LEU A 50 23.92 -15.06 0.31
C LEU A 50 22.92 -16.04 -0.31
N PHE A 51 22.27 -16.84 0.50
CA PHE A 51 21.26 -17.78 0.03
C PHE A 51 20.07 -17.06 -0.61
N VAL A 52 19.58 -16.01 0.04
CA VAL A 52 18.52 -15.16 -0.51
C VAL A 52 18.95 -14.49 -1.80
N ALA A 53 20.16 -13.91 -1.83
CA ALA A 53 20.69 -13.27 -3.03
C ALA A 53 20.83 -14.26 -4.19
N TRP A 54 21.33 -15.46 -3.92
CA TRP A 54 21.43 -16.53 -4.92
C TRP A 54 20.04 -16.98 -5.40
N TYR A 55 19.08 -17.15 -4.49
CA TYR A 55 17.72 -17.57 -4.84
C TYR A 55 16.97 -16.52 -5.67
N VAL A 56 17.16 -15.23 -5.35
CA VAL A 56 16.54 -14.11 -6.07
C VAL A 56 17.27 -13.76 -7.38
N SER A 57 18.52 -14.25 -7.56
CA SER A 57 19.26 -14.08 -8.82
C SER A 57 18.65 -14.88 -9.97
N ASP A 58 17.85 -15.90 -9.66
CA ASP A 58 17.11 -16.68 -10.64
C ASP A 58 15.76 -16.02 -10.90
N GLN A 59 15.55 -15.52 -12.12
CA GLN A 59 14.31 -14.85 -12.52
C GLN A 59 13.09 -15.77 -12.39
N ASP A 60 13.23 -17.05 -12.67
CA ASP A 60 12.15 -18.02 -12.52
C ASP A 60 11.62 -18.12 -11.06
N ASN A 61 12.51 -17.96 -10.09
CA ASN A 61 12.14 -17.98 -8.69
C ASN A 61 11.46 -16.68 -8.26
N VAL A 62 11.92 -15.55 -8.78
CA VAL A 62 11.27 -14.23 -8.55
C VAL A 62 9.87 -14.24 -9.12
N ASP A 63 9.72 -14.72 -10.36
CA ASP A 63 8.40 -14.79 -11.01
C ASP A 63 7.43 -15.70 -10.25
N LYS A 64 7.90 -16.85 -9.75
CA LYS A 64 7.09 -17.72 -8.89
C LYS A 64 6.64 -17.05 -7.58
N ILE A 65 7.53 -16.24 -6.97
CA ILE A 65 7.17 -15.47 -5.76
C ILE A 65 6.12 -14.42 -6.10
N LEU A 66 6.32 -13.68 -7.20
CA LEU A 66 5.38 -12.64 -7.63
C LEU A 66 4.01 -13.22 -7.98
N VAL A 67 3.98 -14.34 -8.71
CA VAL A 67 2.73 -15.05 -9.05
C VAL A 67 2.02 -15.53 -7.78
N LYS A 68 2.71 -16.16 -6.84
CA LYS A 68 2.11 -16.58 -5.58
C LYS A 68 1.62 -15.40 -4.74
N PHE A 69 2.36 -14.30 -4.74
CA PHE A 69 1.94 -13.10 -4.03
C PHE A 69 0.69 -12.48 -4.67
N SER A 70 0.62 -12.43 -6.00
CA SER A 70 -0.59 -11.97 -6.71
C SER A 70 -1.78 -12.89 -6.47
N GLU A 71 -1.60 -14.21 -6.49
CA GLU A 71 -2.67 -15.18 -6.17
C GLU A 71 -3.24 -14.98 -4.76
N VAL A 72 -2.37 -14.82 -3.75
CA VAL A 72 -2.80 -14.55 -2.38
C VAL A 72 -3.54 -13.22 -2.28
N ARG A 73 -3.01 -12.18 -2.94
CA ARG A 73 -3.64 -10.86 -3.00
C ARG A 73 -5.04 -10.95 -3.63
N THR A 74 -5.14 -11.54 -4.81
CA THR A 74 -6.42 -11.73 -5.51
C THR A 74 -7.41 -12.54 -4.66
N SER A 75 -6.94 -13.62 -4.03
CA SER A 75 -7.77 -14.43 -3.12
C SER A 75 -8.29 -13.66 -1.90
N ILE A 76 -7.60 -12.60 -1.46
CA ILE A 76 -8.09 -11.71 -0.40
C ILE A 76 -9.06 -10.68 -0.99
N GLU A 77 -8.71 -10.08 -2.12
CA GLU A 77 -9.51 -9.04 -2.78
C GLU A 77 -10.87 -9.56 -3.25
N GLU A 78 -10.97 -10.84 -3.63
CA GLU A 78 -12.19 -11.50 -4.09
C GLU A 78 -13.06 -12.07 -2.96
N ARG A 79 -12.66 -11.90 -1.69
CA ARG A 79 -13.50 -12.37 -0.59
C ARG A 79 -14.82 -11.59 -0.54
N PRO A 80 -15.95 -12.28 -0.27
CA PRO A 80 -17.27 -11.63 -0.22
C PRO A 80 -17.35 -10.47 0.77
N GLU A 81 -16.49 -10.48 1.80
CA GLU A 81 -16.42 -9.45 2.83
C GLU A 81 -15.90 -8.10 2.29
N PHE A 82 -15.11 -8.15 1.20
CA PHE A 82 -14.53 -6.98 0.55
C PHE A 82 -15.20 -6.61 -0.78
N MET A 83 -16.19 -7.40 -1.19
CA MET A 83 -16.94 -7.12 -2.40
C MET A 83 -18.01 -6.07 -2.15
N VAL A 84 -17.99 -5.04 -2.98
CA VAL A 84 -19.05 -4.03 -3.04
C VAL A 84 -20.10 -4.50 -4.04
N SER A 85 -21.31 -4.71 -3.57
CA SER A 85 -22.39 -5.30 -4.38
C SER A 85 -23.38 -4.29 -4.92
N MET A 86 -23.48 -3.10 -4.31
CA MET A 86 -24.41 -2.06 -4.72
C MET A 86 -23.93 -0.65 -4.33
N MET A 87 -24.41 0.34 -5.06
CA MET A 87 -24.25 1.76 -4.76
C MET A 87 -25.57 2.31 -4.20
N GLU A 88 -25.50 2.97 -3.06
CA GLU A 88 -26.61 3.72 -2.47
C GLU A 88 -26.32 5.22 -2.59
N LEU A 89 -27.14 5.93 -3.37
CA LEU A 89 -27.02 7.37 -3.57
C LEU A 89 -28.05 8.10 -2.72
N LYS A 90 -27.62 9.12 -1.98
CA LYS A 90 -28.45 9.93 -1.10
C LYS A 90 -28.27 11.41 -1.35
N GLY A 91 -29.37 12.16 -1.27
CA GLY A 91 -29.36 13.62 -1.31
C GLY A 91 -29.20 14.23 -2.72
N ALA A 92 -29.28 13.39 -3.76
CA ALA A 92 -29.37 13.82 -5.15
C ALA A 92 -30.81 13.75 -5.63
N SER A 93 -31.21 14.69 -6.49
CA SER A 93 -32.43 14.62 -7.30
C SER A 93 -32.29 13.49 -8.34
N ASP A 94 -33.39 13.10 -8.97
CA ASP A 94 -33.38 12.03 -9.97
C ASP A 94 -32.48 12.37 -11.16
N GLU A 95 -32.46 13.65 -11.59
CA GLU A 95 -31.63 14.16 -12.68
C GLU A 95 -30.13 14.04 -12.34
N VAL A 96 -29.71 14.58 -11.18
CA VAL A 96 -28.31 14.50 -10.71
C VAL A 96 -27.90 13.06 -10.43
N ALA A 97 -28.83 12.22 -9.98
CA ALA A 97 -28.56 10.81 -9.76
C ALA A 97 -28.30 10.05 -11.08
N GLU A 98 -28.94 10.44 -12.15
CA GLU A 98 -28.72 9.87 -13.49
C GLU A 98 -27.35 10.31 -14.05
N ASP A 99 -27.05 11.59 -13.96
CA ASP A 99 -25.74 12.14 -14.32
C ASP A 99 -24.59 11.44 -13.58
N ILE A 100 -24.76 11.24 -12.26
CA ILE A 100 -23.76 10.53 -11.45
C ILE A 100 -23.56 9.09 -11.93
N ARG A 101 -24.64 8.38 -12.27
CA ARG A 101 -24.53 7.00 -12.79
C ARG A 101 -23.85 6.94 -14.15
N GLU A 102 -24.05 7.95 -14.98
CA GLU A 102 -23.43 8.03 -16.31
C GLU A 102 -21.92 8.28 -16.21
N ILE A 103 -21.49 9.17 -15.32
CA ILE A 103 -20.06 9.51 -15.15
C ILE A 103 -19.27 8.50 -14.31
N LEU A 104 -19.97 7.67 -13.52
CA LEU A 104 -19.37 6.62 -12.69
C LEU A 104 -19.69 5.23 -13.26
N PRO A 105 -19.03 4.79 -14.32
CA PRO A 105 -19.26 3.47 -14.91
C PRO A 105 -18.62 2.38 -14.03
N VAL A 106 -19.19 2.15 -12.84
CA VAL A 106 -18.75 1.10 -11.92
C VAL A 106 -19.65 -0.10 -12.06
N ASP A 107 -19.10 -1.17 -12.63
CA ASP A 107 -19.80 -2.45 -12.74
C ASP A 107 -19.72 -3.19 -11.39
N PHE A 108 -20.87 -3.35 -10.76
CA PHE A 108 -20.98 -4.14 -9.53
C PHE A 108 -21.27 -5.62 -9.83
N PRO A 109 -20.71 -6.57 -9.08
CA PRO A 109 -19.89 -6.40 -7.89
C PRO A 109 -18.41 -6.10 -8.18
N VAL A 110 -17.79 -5.21 -7.40
CA VAL A 110 -16.40 -4.82 -7.52
C VAL A 110 -15.69 -4.96 -6.17
N SER A 111 -14.39 -5.27 -6.18
CA SER A 111 -13.60 -5.28 -4.94
C SER A 111 -13.39 -3.86 -4.40
N SER A 112 -13.57 -3.68 -3.09
CA SER A 112 -13.33 -2.40 -2.41
C SER A 112 -11.90 -1.89 -2.55
N PHE A 113 -10.94 -2.78 -2.83
CA PHE A 113 -9.54 -2.42 -3.08
C PHE A 113 -9.31 -1.76 -4.45
N HIS A 114 -10.22 -1.99 -5.41
CA HIS A 114 -10.15 -1.40 -6.74
C HIS A 114 -10.96 -0.10 -6.85
N LEU A 115 -11.69 0.26 -5.80
CA LEU A 115 -12.52 1.45 -5.76
C LEU A 115 -11.74 2.63 -5.16
N ASP A 116 -11.31 3.56 -6.01
CA ASP A 116 -10.69 4.80 -5.55
C ASP A 116 -11.75 5.80 -5.12
N MET A 117 -12.01 5.85 -3.81
CA MET A 117 -13.01 6.73 -3.23
C MET A 117 -12.68 8.21 -3.39
N ALA A 118 -11.38 8.56 -3.49
CA ALA A 118 -10.96 9.94 -3.68
C ALA A 118 -11.27 10.38 -5.12
N LEU A 119 -10.96 9.54 -6.10
CA LEU A 119 -11.27 9.77 -7.50
C LEU A 119 -12.78 9.86 -7.74
N VAL A 120 -13.56 8.95 -7.14
CA VAL A 120 -15.04 9.00 -7.23
C VAL A 120 -15.57 10.30 -6.66
N LYS A 121 -15.09 10.71 -5.49
CA LYS A 121 -15.50 11.98 -4.89
C LYS A 121 -15.17 13.17 -5.79
N GLU A 122 -13.96 13.24 -6.30
CA GLU A 122 -13.51 14.32 -7.20
C GLU A 122 -14.34 14.37 -8.48
N THR A 123 -14.62 13.21 -9.08
CA THR A 123 -15.45 13.09 -10.30
C THR A 123 -16.86 13.60 -10.04
N VAL A 124 -17.49 13.20 -8.92
CA VAL A 124 -18.85 13.65 -8.58
C VAL A 124 -18.90 15.13 -8.23
N GLU A 125 -17.89 15.64 -7.48
CA GLU A 125 -17.77 17.08 -7.18
C GLU A 125 -17.44 17.93 -8.41
N GLY A 126 -17.00 17.30 -9.51
CA GLY A 126 -16.81 17.93 -10.83
C GLY A 126 -18.11 18.28 -11.53
N LEU A 127 -19.26 17.68 -11.16
CA LEU A 127 -20.55 18.04 -11.68
C LEU A 127 -20.97 19.44 -11.20
N ASP A 128 -21.45 20.28 -12.10
CA ASP A 128 -21.86 21.64 -11.79
C ASP A 128 -22.98 21.71 -10.73
N ALA A 129 -23.93 20.79 -10.80
CA ALA A 129 -25.04 20.68 -9.86
C ALA A 129 -24.62 20.24 -8.44
N VAL A 130 -23.41 19.69 -8.26
CA VAL A 130 -22.94 19.14 -6.98
C VAL A 130 -22.12 20.18 -6.23
N LYS A 131 -22.52 20.45 -4.98
CA LYS A 131 -21.77 21.30 -4.05
C LYS A 131 -20.67 20.54 -3.33
N SER A 132 -20.97 19.32 -2.87
CA SER A 132 -20.03 18.44 -2.18
C SER A 132 -20.53 17.00 -2.23
N ALA A 133 -19.62 16.06 -2.21
CA ALA A 133 -19.89 14.64 -2.11
C ALA A 133 -19.12 14.01 -0.95
N ASN A 134 -19.76 13.06 -0.28
CA ASN A 134 -19.14 12.24 0.75
C ASN A 134 -19.30 10.78 0.37
N VAL A 135 -18.17 10.10 0.24
CA VAL A 135 -18.07 8.72 -0.20
C VAL A 135 -17.65 7.85 0.97
N ARG A 136 -18.35 6.77 1.23
CA ARG A 136 -17.97 5.81 2.26
C ARG A 136 -18.45 4.40 1.94
N LEU A 137 -17.69 3.43 2.42
CA LEU A 137 -18.06 2.03 2.36
C LEU A 137 -18.74 1.64 3.67
N ARG A 138 -19.96 1.10 3.59
CA ARG A 138 -20.69 0.55 4.73
C ARG A 138 -20.49 -0.96 4.83
N SER A 139 -20.65 -1.46 6.04
CA SER A 139 -20.68 -2.90 6.29
C SER A 139 -21.74 -3.58 5.42
N GLY A 140 -21.39 -4.73 4.84
CA GLY A 140 -22.26 -5.45 3.91
C GLY A 140 -22.02 -5.10 2.45
N GLY A 141 -20.90 -4.45 2.10
CA GLY A 141 -20.53 -4.20 0.71
C GLY A 141 -21.41 -3.14 0.02
N ILE A 142 -21.87 -2.15 0.80
CA ILE A 142 -22.68 -1.05 0.28
C ILE A 142 -21.79 0.18 0.10
N PHE A 143 -21.68 0.65 -1.13
CA PHE A 143 -21.02 1.90 -1.47
C PHE A 143 -22.00 3.06 -1.32
N GLU A 144 -21.88 3.82 -0.24
CA GLU A 144 -22.77 4.94 0.05
C GLU A 144 -22.14 6.24 -0.45
N LEU A 145 -22.85 6.93 -1.34
CA LEU A 145 -22.52 8.24 -1.86
C LEU A 145 -23.57 9.25 -1.40
N VAL A 146 -23.18 10.15 -0.51
CA VAL A 146 -24.03 11.21 0.00
C VAL A 146 -23.67 12.50 -0.71
N VAL A 147 -24.59 13.02 -1.50
CA VAL A 147 -24.41 14.22 -2.32
C VAL A 147 -25.19 15.38 -1.71
N LYS A 148 -24.60 16.55 -1.77
CA LYS A 148 -25.26 17.81 -1.49
C LYS A 148 -25.28 18.63 -2.78
N GLU A 149 -26.47 18.87 -3.29
CA GLU A 149 -26.65 19.70 -4.48
C GLU A 149 -26.43 21.19 -4.21
N ARG A 150 -26.06 21.91 -5.26
CA ARG A 150 -26.05 23.37 -5.27
C ARG A 150 -27.46 23.88 -5.40
N ILE A 151 -27.77 24.90 -4.63
CA ILE A 151 -29.06 25.60 -4.71
C ILE A 151 -28.87 26.80 -5.61
N PRO A 152 -29.56 26.88 -6.75
CA PRO A 152 -29.48 28.03 -7.63
C PRO A 152 -30.08 29.27 -6.95
N ALA A 153 -29.34 30.39 -7.02
CA ALA A 153 -29.71 31.67 -6.39
C ALA A 153 -30.05 32.77 -7.41
N ALA A 154 -29.46 32.68 -8.60
CA ALA A 154 -29.70 33.66 -9.66
C ALA A 154 -29.57 33.01 -11.07
N VAL A 155 -30.08 33.69 -12.10
CA VAL A 155 -29.85 33.36 -13.46
C VAL A 155 -28.83 34.32 -14.05
N TRP A 156 -27.72 33.76 -14.55
CA TRP A 156 -26.70 34.52 -15.27
C TRP A 156 -26.99 34.48 -16.78
N GLN A 157 -27.12 35.65 -17.36
CA GLN A 157 -27.23 35.77 -18.84
C GLN A 157 -25.84 35.99 -19.43
N SER A 158 -25.36 35.03 -20.20
CA SER A 158 -24.12 35.13 -20.96
C SER A 158 -24.39 35.24 -22.46
N HIS A 159 -23.31 35.40 -23.24
CA HIS A 159 -23.42 35.38 -24.72
C HIS A 159 -23.91 34.04 -25.26
N ASP A 160 -23.63 32.96 -24.53
CA ASP A 160 -23.93 31.57 -24.95
C ASP A 160 -25.30 31.07 -24.45
N GLY A 161 -25.99 31.84 -23.59
CA GLY A 161 -27.30 31.47 -23.06
C GLY A 161 -27.52 31.85 -21.60
N PHE A 162 -28.46 31.14 -20.98
CA PHE A 162 -28.82 31.33 -19.59
C PHE A 162 -28.28 30.19 -18.73
N ASN A 163 -27.68 30.53 -17.61
CA ASN A 163 -27.15 29.60 -16.65
C ASN A 163 -27.71 29.87 -15.27
N ALA A 164 -28.11 28.83 -14.55
CA ALA A 164 -28.38 28.99 -13.12
C ALA A 164 -27.04 28.99 -12.35
N ILE A 165 -26.90 29.95 -11.44
CA ILE A 165 -25.70 30.10 -10.57
C ILE A 165 -26.11 30.07 -9.11
N ASP A 166 -25.21 29.57 -8.26
CA ASP A 166 -25.39 29.60 -6.79
C ASP A 166 -24.97 30.96 -6.18
N GLU A 167 -25.12 31.08 -4.86
CA GLU A 167 -24.73 32.29 -4.10
C GLU A 167 -23.26 32.63 -4.24
N THR A 168 -22.41 31.68 -4.62
CA THR A 168 -20.95 31.87 -4.81
C THR A 168 -20.59 32.23 -6.25
N GLY A 169 -21.58 32.29 -7.15
CA GLY A 169 -21.40 32.54 -8.59
C GLY A 169 -20.93 31.31 -9.38
N ARG A 170 -20.99 30.12 -8.79
CA ARG A 170 -20.71 28.88 -9.54
C ARG A 170 -21.94 28.44 -10.32
N ARG A 171 -21.70 27.90 -11.52
CA ARG A 171 -22.73 27.32 -12.36
C ARG A 171 -23.36 26.11 -11.65
N VAL A 172 -24.66 25.97 -11.78
CA VAL A 172 -25.45 24.84 -11.27
C VAL A 172 -26.01 24.02 -12.42
N SER A 173 -26.62 24.68 -13.41
CA SER A 173 -27.15 24.03 -14.60
C SER A 173 -27.30 25.03 -15.74
N ASP A 174 -27.31 24.52 -16.96
CA ASP A 174 -27.70 25.27 -18.13
C ASP A 174 -29.22 25.39 -18.19
N LEU A 175 -29.74 26.56 -18.65
CA LEU A 175 -31.16 26.80 -18.83
C LEU A 175 -31.45 26.97 -20.30
N ALA A 176 -32.39 26.20 -20.80
CA ALA A 176 -32.80 26.30 -22.21
C ALA A 176 -33.39 27.68 -22.56
N ALA A 177 -34.07 28.32 -21.59
CA ALA A 177 -34.62 29.64 -21.72
C ALA A 177 -34.77 30.30 -20.34
N ARG A 178 -34.97 31.63 -20.34
CA ARG A 178 -35.18 32.40 -19.09
C ARG A 178 -36.43 31.92 -18.33
N GLU A 179 -37.46 31.51 -19.05
CA GLU A 179 -38.74 31.08 -18.50
C GLU A 179 -38.64 29.81 -17.64
N ALA A 180 -37.57 29.05 -17.79
CA ALA A 180 -37.34 27.84 -17.00
C ALA A 180 -37.18 28.14 -15.48
N ARG A 181 -36.70 29.35 -15.12
CA ARG A 181 -36.50 29.74 -13.72
C ARG A 181 -36.87 31.20 -13.49
N MET A 182 -38.20 31.52 -13.67
CA MET A 182 -38.74 32.86 -13.42
C MET A 182 -38.70 33.27 -11.95
N ASP A 183 -38.55 32.32 -11.05
CA ASP A 183 -38.43 32.47 -9.59
C ASP A 183 -37.12 33.11 -9.14
N LEU A 184 -36.09 33.09 -9.98
CA LEU A 184 -34.75 33.59 -9.67
C LEU A 184 -34.50 34.98 -10.28
N PRO A 185 -33.77 35.86 -9.62
CA PRO A 185 -33.31 37.12 -10.19
C PRO A 185 -32.33 36.86 -11.35
N ILE A 186 -32.32 37.81 -12.31
CA ILE A 186 -31.36 37.80 -13.43
C ILE A 186 -30.18 38.76 -13.12
N LEU A 187 -28.99 38.34 -13.47
CA LEU A 187 -27.73 39.09 -13.34
C LEU A 187 -27.08 39.29 -14.71
#